data_befdb4b7dfbc6effc66c1c3c909f0fce
#
_entry.id   befdb4b7dfbc6effc66c1c3c909f0fce
#
_cell.length_a   1.000
_cell.length_b   1.000
_cell.length_c   1.000
_cell.angle_alpha   90.00
_cell.angle_beta   90.00
_cell.angle_gamma   90.00
#
_symmetry.space_group_name_H-M   'P 1'
#
loop_
_entity.id
_entity.type
_entity.pdbx_description
1 polymer ?
#
loop_
_entity_poly.entity_id
_entity_poly.type
_entity_poly.pdbx_seq_one_letter_code
_entity_poly.pdbx_strand_id
1 'polypeptide(L)'
;KLSIAGNCRMCLVEIEKAPKLASSCTMPLMEGMSIITNSEKVQAGRKGVMEFLLINHPLDCPICDQGGECDLQDQAMYYGFDKSRYSENKRAVENKNMGPLVNTIMTRCIHCTRCVRFATEVAGVPEIGMLGRGENAEITTYLEQSITSELSGNVIDLCPVGALTSKPYQFKARPWELKRTDSIDIFDSVGSN
;
A
#
# COMPACT_ATOMS: atom_id res chain seq x y z
N LYS A 1 1.82 7.22 14.01
CA LYS A 1 2.48 6.96 12.73
C LYS A 1 3.25 5.64 12.83
N LEU A 2 3.25 4.87 11.75
CA LEU A 2 4.00 3.62 11.68
C LEU A 2 5.51 3.88 11.52
N SER A 3 6.35 2.93 11.91
CA SER A 3 7.79 2.95 11.66
C SER A 3 8.13 3.07 10.18
N ILE A 4 9.35 3.49 9.87
CA ILE A 4 9.82 3.67 8.50
C ILE A 4 10.15 2.30 7.89
N ALA A 5 9.50 1.95 6.78
CA ALA A 5 9.76 0.69 6.07
C ALA A 5 10.81 0.83 4.94
N GLY A 6 10.82 1.96 4.23
CA GLY A 6 11.74 2.19 3.10
C GLY A 6 11.54 1.26 1.91
N ASN A 7 10.39 0.60 1.78
CA ASN A 7 10.16 -0.49 0.82
C ASN A 7 9.86 -0.01 -0.60
N CYS A 8 8.92 0.92 -0.79
CA CYS A 8 8.38 1.25 -2.10
C CYS A 8 9.29 2.15 -2.95
N ARG A 9 10.19 2.93 -2.34
CA ARG A 9 11.10 3.87 -3.03
C ARG A 9 10.42 4.98 -3.85
N MET A 10 9.10 5.17 -3.76
CA MET A 10 8.41 6.26 -4.47
C MET A 10 8.80 7.65 -3.99
N CYS A 11 9.39 7.77 -2.81
CA CYS A 11 9.86 9.02 -2.22
C CYS A 11 11.29 9.43 -2.66
N LEU A 12 11.79 8.94 -3.79
CA LEU A 12 13.12 9.31 -4.28
C LEU A 12 13.24 10.82 -4.47
N VAL A 13 14.33 11.37 -4.00
CA VAL A 13 14.74 12.77 -4.17
C VAL A 13 16.20 12.84 -4.59
N GLU A 14 16.57 13.94 -5.20
CA GLU A 14 17.96 14.25 -5.51
C GLU A 14 18.54 15.17 -4.42
N ILE A 15 19.70 14.83 -3.92
CA ILE A 15 20.45 15.66 -2.99
C ILE A 15 21.60 16.30 -3.79
N GLU A 16 21.71 17.61 -3.73
CA GLU A 16 22.76 18.34 -4.43
C GLU A 16 24.12 17.77 -4.06
N LYS A 17 25.00 17.58 -5.06
CA LYS A 17 26.32 16.96 -4.96
C LYS A 17 26.33 15.47 -4.61
N ALA A 18 25.17 14.81 -4.44
CA ALA A 18 25.12 13.36 -4.26
C ALA A 18 25.02 12.65 -5.62
N PRO A 19 25.79 11.57 -5.86
CA PRO A 19 25.79 10.89 -7.16
C PRO A 19 24.51 10.08 -7.41
N LYS A 20 23.80 9.67 -6.35
CA LYS A 20 22.63 8.79 -6.40
C LYS A 20 21.40 9.46 -5.80
N LEU A 21 20.22 9.05 -6.27
CA LEU A 21 18.96 9.40 -5.63
C LEU A 21 18.87 8.77 -4.24
N ALA A 22 18.27 9.50 -3.31
CA ALA A 22 18.02 9.05 -1.95
C ALA A 22 16.51 8.88 -1.69
N SER A 23 16.14 7.96 -0.81
CA SER A 23 14.77 7.83 -0.34
C SER A 23 14.52 8.80 0.81
N SER A 24 13.66 9.80 0.62
CA SER A 24 13.43 10.85 1.61
C SER A 24 12.86 10.33 2.94
N CYS A 25 12.14 9.20 2.92
CA CYS A 25 11.59 8.63 4.14
C CYS A 25 12.64 7.97 5.06
N THR A 26 13.85 7.66 4.55
CA THR A 26 14.90 6.96 5.29
C THR A 26 16.13 7.84 5.58
N MET A 27 16.22 8.99 4.95
CA MET A 27 17.37 9.89 5.10
C MET A 27 17.13 10.88 6.24
N PRO A 28 18.06 11.01 7.19
CA PRO A 28 18.04 12.11 8.14
C PRO A 28 18.32 13.44 7.44
N LEU A 29 17.67 14.49 7.88
CA LEU A 29 17.98 15.85 7.45
C LEU A 29 19.26 16.33 8.12
N MET A 30 20.13 16.99 7.34
CA MET A 30 21.35 17.60 7.82
C MET A 30 21.36 19.09 7.43
N GLU A 31 22.04 19.89 8.24
CA GLU A 31 22.19 21.33 7.99
C GLU A 31 22.90 21.58 6.64
N GLY A 32 22.41 22.55 5.89
CA GLY A 32 22.94 22.88 4.56
C GLY A 32 22.59 21.90 3.44
N MET A 33 21.74 20.91 3.69
CA MET A 33 21.28 19.98 2.67
C MET A 33 20.31 20.66 1.69
N SER A 34 20.66 20.64 0.40
CA SER A 34 19.78 21.09 -0.69
C SER A 34 19.11 19.87 -1.33
N ILE A 35 17.78 19.86 -1.36
CA ILE A 35 16.98 18.72 -1.83
C ILE A 35 16.13 19.16 -3.03
N ILE A 36 16.28 18.43 -4.14
CA ILE A 36 15.52 18.63 -5.37
C ILE A 36 14.51 17.50 -5.51
N THR A 37 13.24 17.87 -5.53
CA THR A 37 12.12 16.89 -5.53
C THR A 37 11.56 16.59 -6.91
N ASN A 38 11.93 17.37 -7.93
CA ASN A 38 11.31 17.30 -9.26
C ASN A 38 12.31 17.51 -10.41
N SER A 39 13.54 16.94 -10.29
CA SER A 39 14.48 16.91 -11.42
C SER A 39 14.11 15.79 -12.42
N GLU A 40 14.62 15.88 -13.65
CA GLU A 40 14.45 14.80 -14.64
C GLU A 40 14.96 13.45 -14.11
N LYS A 41 16.05 13.46 -13.34
CA LYS A 41 16.62 12.28 -12.70
C LYS A 41 15.65 11.67 -11.66
N VAL A 42 14.99 12.51 -10.86
CA VAL A 42 13.97 12.09 -9.89
C VAL A 42 12.76 11.52 -10.61
N GLN A 43 12.28 12.17 -11.65
CA GLN A 43 11.15 11.71 -12.46
C GLN A 43 11.45 10.35 -13.11
N ALA A 44 12.62 10.19 -13.73
CA ALA A 44 13.06 8.93 -14.31
C ALA A 44 13.17 7.82 -13.24
N GLY A 45 13.70 8.15 -12.06
CA GLY A 45 13.79 7.21 -10.94
C GLY A 45 12.42 6.73 -10.45
N ARG A 46 11.47 7.64 -10.23
CA ARG A 46 10.10 7.30 -9.80
C ARG A 46 9.34 6.51 -10.87
N LYS A 47 9.53 6.84 -12.13
CA LYS A 47 8.98 6.09 -13.26
C LYS A 47 9.46 4.64 -13.27
N GLY A 48 10.76 4.40 -13.06
CA GLY A 48 11.32 3.06 -12.92
C GLY A 48 10.76 2.30 -11.70
N VAL A 49 10.59 2.99 -10.57
CA VAL A 49 9.96 2.41 -9.37
C VAL A 49 8.52 1.99 -9.65
N MET A 50 7.74 2.81 -10.37
CA MET A 50 6.38 2.44 -10.76
C MET A 50 6.34 1.19 -11.64
N GLU A 51 7.28 1.04 -12.59
CA GLU A 51 7.36 -0.21 -13.37
C GLU A 51 7.55 -1.44 -12.47
N PHE A 52 8.43 -1.36 -11.47
CA PHE A 52 8.63 -2.47 -10.52
C PHE A 52 7.39 -2.75 -9.67
N LEU A 53 6.68 -1.74 -9.21
CA LEU A 53 5.44 -1.92 -8.45
C LEU A 53 4.32 -2.55 -9.28
N LEU A 54 4.30 -2.27 -10.59
CA LEU A 54 3.27 -2.74 -11.52
C LEU A 54 3.60 -4.07 -12.20
N ILE A 55 4.86 -4.53 -12.16
CA ILE A 55 5.30 -5.73 -12.89
C ILE A 55 4.44 -6.96 -12.57
N ASN A 56 4.13 -7.19 -11.30
CA ASN A 56 3.28 -8.29 -10.83
C ASN A 56 1.86 -7.86 -10.44
N HIS A 57 1.56 -6.56 -10.47
CA HIS A 57 0.22 -6.08 -10.11
C HIS A 57 -0.79 -6.46 -11.19
N PRO A 58 -1.93 -7.10 -10.84
CA PRO A 58 -2.93 -7.52 -11.82
C PRO A 58 -3.67 -6.32 -12.42
N LEU A 59 -4.19 -6.48 -13.64
CA LEU A 59 -5.00 -5.45 -14.32
C LEU A 59 -6.47 -5.51 -13.85
N ASP A 60 -6.68 -5.46 -12.54
CA ASP A 60 -7.95 -5.68 -11.89
C ASP A 60 -8.73 -4.39 -11.56
N CYS A 61 -8.23 -3.21 -11.91
CA CYS A 61 -8.87 -1.94 -11.52
C CYS A 61 -10.39 -1.91 -11.76
N PRO A 62 -10.93 -2.45 -12.88
CA PRO A 62 -12.38 -2.46 -13.11
C PRO A 62 -13.18 -3.29 -12.10
N ILE A 63 -12.57 -4.31 -11.51
CA ILE A 63 -13.19 -5.22 -10.53
C ILE A 63 -12.61 -5.09 -9.12
N CYS A 64 -11.74 -4.10 -8.90
CA CYS A 64 -11.07 -3.87 -7.62
C CYS A 64 -11.84 -2.84 -6.80
N ASP A 65 -12.23 -3.17 -5.57
CA ASP A 65 -12.96 -2.24 -4.69
C ASP A 65 -12.16 -0.99 -4.30
N GLN A 66 -10.83 -1.03 -4.44
CA GLN A 66 -9.98 0.16 -4.24
C GLN A 66 -9.95 1.10 -5.45
N GLY A 67 -10.53 0.71 -6.59
CA GLY A 67 -10.50 1.51 -7.82
C GLY A 67 -11.18 2.87 -7.63
N GLY A 68 -10.45 3.96 -7.92
CA GLY A 68 -10.88 5.34 -7.74
C GLY A 68 -10.41 6.01 -6.44
N GLU A 69 -9.87 5.25 -5.49
CA GLU A 69 -9.25 5.73 -4.25
C GLU A 69 -7.93 4.98 -3.93
N CYS A 70 -7.25 4.52 -4.96
CA CYS A 70 -6.06 3.68 -4.85
C CYS A 70 -4.78 4.51 -5.00
N ASP A 71 -3.94 4.55 -3.96
CA ASP A 71 -2.64 5.23 -3.99
C ASP A 71 -1.76 4.78 -5.16
N LEU A 72 -1.76 3.47 -5.46
CA LEU A 72 -0.97 2.93 -6.56
C LEU A 72 -1.51 3.39 -7.92
N GLN A 73 -2.84 3.44 -8.09
CA GLN A 73 -3.47 3.91 -9.32
C GLN A 73 -3.13 5.38 -9.59
N ASP A 74 -3.25 6.23 -8.57
CA ASP A 74 -2.93 7.66 -8.69
C ASP A 74 -1.45 7.90 -9.01
N GLN A 75 -0.56 7.18 -8.34
CA GLN A 75 0.88 7.26 -8.62
C GLN A 75 1.22 6.70 -10.02
N ALA A 76 0.52 5.65 -10.46
CA ALA A 76 0.71 5.08 -11.80
C ALA A 76 0.24 6.04 -12.90
N MET A 77 -0.86 6.77 -12.68
CA MET A 77 -1.34 7.80 -13.60
C MET A 77 -0.36 8.97 -13.72
N TYR A 78 0.32 9.32 -12.63
CA TYR A 78 1.24 10.46 -12.63
C TYR A 78 2.66 10.12 -13.13
N TYR A 79 3.22 8.97 -12.75
CA TYR A 79 4.61 8.60 -13.03
C TYR A 79 4.74 7.39 -13.97
N GLY A 80 3.68 6.64 -14.20
CA GLY A 80 3.75 5.36 -14.89
C GLY A 80 3.95 5.45 -16.40
N PHE A 81 4.01 4.29 -17.02
CA PHE A 81 3.97 4.11 -18.47
C PHE A 81 2.57 3.67 -18.90
N ASP A 82 2.26 3.89 -20.17
CA ASP A 82 1.05 3.43 -20.82
C ASP A 82 1.04 1.92 -21.11
N LYS A 83 2.21 1.27 -21.06
CA LYS A 83 2.39 -0.16 -21.31
C LYS A 83 3.51 -0.76 -20.49
N SER A 84 3.45 -2.08 -20.27
CA SER A 84 4.53 -2.84 -19.68
C SER A 84 5.62 -3.15 -20.71
N ARG A 85 6.88 -3.11 -20.28
CA ARG A 85 8.04 -3.60 -21.04
C ARG A 85 8.34 -5.08 -20.77
N TYR A 86 7.67 -5.66 -19.79
CA TYR A 86 7.85 -7.04 -19.33
C TYR A 86 6.82 -7.95 -20.00
N SER A 87 7.27 -9.09 -20.48
CA SER A 87 6.46 -10.10 -21.18
C SER A 87 6.16 -11.34 -20.32
N GLU A 88 6.80 -11.44 -19.15
CA GLU A 88 6.64 -12.53 -18.22
C GLU A 88 5.23 -12.53 -17.61
N ASN A 89 4.77 -13.72 -17.22
CA ASN A 89 3.51 -13.87 -16.52
C ASN A 89 3.55 -13.18 -15.16
N LYS A 90 2.47 -12.49 -14.83
CA LYS A 90 2.32 -11.89 -13.49
C LYS A 90 2.14 -12.97 -12.44
N ARG A 91 2.76 -12.76 -11.29
CA ARG A 91 2.64 -13.65 -10.14
C ARG A 91 1.19 -13.73 -9.64
N ALA A 92 0.73 -14.92 -9.34
CA ALA A 92 -0.51 -15.16 -8.61
C ALA A 92 -0.20 -15.56 -7.16
N VAL A 93 -0.95 -15.05 -6.21
CA VAL A 93 -0.82 -15.35 -4.78
C VAL A 93 -2.16 -15.78 -4.25
N GLU A 94 -2.18 -16.85 -3.47
CA GLU A 94 -3.39 -17.36 -2.82
C GLU A 94 -3.94 -16.36 -1.79
N ASN A 95 -5.26 -16.24 -1.75
CA ASN A 95 -5.93 -15.39 -0.78
C ASN A 95 -5.84 -15.99 0.62
N LYS A 96 -5.78 -15.12 1.63
CA LYS A 96 -5.63 -15.51 3.03
C LYS A 96 -6.93 -15.26 3.79
N ASN A 97 -7.17 -16.05 4.82
CA ASN A 97 -8.29 -15.79 5.73
C ASN A 97 -7.86 -14.79 6.79
N MET A 98 -8.35 -13.55 6.70
CA MET A 98 -8.09 -12.48 7.67
C MET A 98 -9.34 -12.13 8.50
N GLY A 99 -10.24 -13.08 8.68
CA GLY A 99 -11.43 -12.91 9.51
C GLY A 99 -12.68 -12.43 8.74
N PRO A 100 -13.73 -12.07 9.48
CA PRO A 100 -15.03 -11.75 8.88
C PRO A 100 -15.11 -10.37 8.23
N LEU A 101 -14.26 -9.43 8.59
CA LEU A 101 -14.29 -8.05 8.13
C LEU A 101 -13.42 -7.79 6.90
N VAL A 102 -12.31 -8.50 6.77
CA VAL A 102 -11.29 -8.22 5.76
C VAL A 102 -11.40 -9.20 4.60
N ASN A 103 -11.69 -8.68 3.42
CA ASN A 103 -11.57 -9.41 2.16
C ASN A 103 -10.14 -9.32 1.65
N THR A 104 -9.58 -10.43 1.17
CA THR A 104 -8.20 -10.50 0.71
C THR A 104 -8.11 -10.88 -0.75
N ILE A 105 -7.37 -10.10 -1.53
CA ILE A 105 -6.94 -10.46 -2.89
C ILE A 105 -5.42 -10.21 -2.96
N MET A 106 -4.66 -11.21 -2.48
CA MET A 106 -3.24 -11.03 -2.18
C MET A 106 -2.37 -10.87 -3.43
N THR A 107 -2.84 -11.25 -4.59
CA THR A 107 -2.18 -10.94 -5.87
C THR A 107 -2.00 -9.43 -6.09
N ARG A 108 -2.89 -8.58 -5.51
CA ARG A 108 -2.81 -7.11 -5.58
C ARG A 108 -1.83 -6.49 -4.58
N CYS A 109 -1.29 -7.29 -3.66
CA CYS A 109 -0.39 -6.79 -2.61
C CYS A 109 0.93 -6.26 -3.19
N ILE A 110 1.35 -5.06 -2.76
CA ILE A 110 2.62 -4.42 -3.15
C ILE A 110 3.70 -4.53 -2.06
N HIS A 111 3.52 -5.38 -1.07
CA HIS A 111 4.46 -5.66 0.03
C HIS A 111 4.92 -4.40 0.81
N CYS A 112 4.06 -3.41 0.95
CA CYS A 112 4.37 -2.18 1.68
C CYS A 112 4.51 -2.36 3.20
N THR A 113 4.06 -3.51 3.72
CA THR A 113 4.08 -3.91 5.14
C THR A 113 3.30 -2.99 6.10
N ARG A 114 2.43 -2.10 5.61
CA ARG A 114 1.64 -1.22 6.48
C ARG A 114 0.76 -2.02 7.45
N CYS A 115 0.09 -3.08 6.97
CA CYS A 115 -0.74 -3.96 7.79
C CYS A 115 0.07 -4.69 8.88
N VAL A 116 1.25 -5.21 8.54
CA VAL A 116 2.15 -5.90 9.49
C VAL A 116 2.60 -4.95 10.59
N ARG A 117 3.09 -3.75 10.20
CA ARG A 117 3.55 -2.74 11.18
C ARG A 117 2.42 -2.20 12.04
N PHE A 118 1.24 -2.05 11.48
CA PHE A 118 0.06 -1.66 12.27
C PHE A 118 -0.28 -2.74 13.30
N ALA A 119 -0.36 -4.00 12.91
CA ALA A 119 -0.68 -5.10 13.80
C ALA A 119 0.32 -5.19 14.97
N THR A 120 1.62 -5.06 14.70
CA THR A 120 2.67 -5.15 15.72
C THR A 120 2.86 -3.89 16.55
N GLU A 121 2.82 -2.70 15.94
CA GLU A 121 3.21 -1.44 16.59
C GLU A 121 2.03 -0.71 17.22
N VAL A 122 0.84 -0.83 16.66
CA VAL A 122 -0.36 -0.10 17.11
C VAL A 122 -1.33 -1.04 17.82
N ALA A 123 -1.71 -2.15 17.16
CA ALA A 123 -2.64 -3.12 17.75
C ALA A 123 -1.97 -4.01 18.82
N GLY A 124 -0.63 -4.14 18.81
CA GLY A 124 0.11 -4.95 19.77
C GLY A 124 -0.07 -6.46 19.58
N VAL A 125 -0.62 -6.90 18.46
CA VAL A 125 -0.89 -8.32 18.15
C VAL A 125 -0.20 -8.73 16.85
N PRO A 126 0.88 -9.50 16.89
CA PRO A 126 1.68 -9.88 15.71
C PRO A 126 1.03 -11.04 14.93
N GLU A 127 -0.27 -10.92 14.61
CA GLU A 127 -1.02 -11.95 13.88
C GLU A 127 -0.75 -11.95 12.38
N ILE A 128 -0.24 -10.83 11.84
CA ILE A 128 0.10 -10.67 10.43
C ILE A 128 1.61 -10.56 10.29
N GLY A 129 2.18 -11.31 9.37
CA GLY A 129 3.60 -11.29 9.07
C GLY A 129 3.90 -11.32 7.58
N MET A 130 5.18 -11.20 7.24
CA MET A 130 5.67 -11.39 5.88
C MET A 130 6.57 -12.60 5.84
N LEU A 131 6.24 -13.58 5.01
CA LEU A 131 7.05 -14.78 4.75
C LEU A 131 7.79 -14.64 3.44
N GLY A 132 8.91 -15.35 3.31
CA GLY A 132 9.71 -15.36 2.10
C GLY A 132 10.46 -14.05 1.84
N ARG A 133 11.02 -13.95 0.64
CA ARG A 133 11.76 -12.78 0.18
C ARG A 133 11.71 -12.64 -1.35
N GLY A 134 11.98 -11.43 -1.85
CA GLY A 134 11.94 -11.14 -3.28
C GLY A 134 10.54 -11.38 -3.86
N GLU A 135 10.47 -12.04 -5.00
CA GLU A 135 9.20 -12.33 -5.68
C GLU A 135 8.30 -13.30 -4.90
N ASN A 136 8.89 -14.15 -4.05
CA ASN A 136 8.17 -15.12 -3.22
C ASN A 136 7.75 -14.56 -1.86
N ALA A 137 7.91 -13.26 -1.62
CA ALA A 137 7.44 -12.65 -0.39
C ALA A 137 5.91 -12.60 -0.37
N GLU A 138 5.31 -12.98 0.76
CA GLU A 138 3.85 -12.97 0.97
C GLU A 138 3.49 -12.39 2.33
N ILE A 139 2.46 -11.58 2.36
CA ILE A 139 1.81 -11.19 3.60
C ILE A 139 0.79 -12.27 3.95
N THR A 140 0.92 -12.82 5.15
CA THR A 140 0.06 -13.90 5.62
C THR A 140 -0.19 -13.79 7.12
N THR A 141 -1.14 -14.56 7.63
CA THR A 141 -1.38 -14.73 9.07
C THR A 141 -0.60 -15.91 9.61
N TYR A 142 -0.39 -15.92 10.92
CA TYR A 142 0.28 -17.03 11.58
C TYR A 142 -0.56 -18.32 11.49
N LEU A 143 0.00 -19.38 10.91
CA LEU A 143 -0.65 -20.69 10.70
C LEU A 143 -2.08 -20.59 10.11
N GLU A 144 -2.29 -19.64 9.20
CA GLU A 144 -3.59 -19.41 8.54
C GLU A 144 -4.75 -19.09 9.52
N GLN A 145 -4.44 -18.70 10.75
CA GLN A 145 -5.45 -18.27 11.71
C GLN A 145 -6.01 -16.91 11.29
N SER A 146 -7.30 -16.70 11.56
CA SER A 146 -7.94 -15.39 11.33
C SER A 146 -7.42 -14.37 12.32
N ILE A 147 -7.39 -13.09 11.91
CA ILE A 147 -7.08 -11.97 12.80
C ILE A 147 -8.20 -11.84 13.83
N THR A 148 -7.84 -11.77 15.12
CA THR A 148 -8.77 -11.71 16.24
C THR A 148 -8.87 -10.34 16.89
N SER A 149 -7.96 -9.42 16.56
CA SER A 149 -7.92 -8.06 17.11
C SER A 149 -9.17 -7.25 16.76
N GLU A 150 -9.73 -6.53 17.72
CA GLU A 150 -10.81 -5.55 17.54
C GLU A 150 -10.42 -4.46 16.56
N LEU A 151 -9.11 -4.18 16.43
CA LEU A 151 -8.56 -3.19 15.49
C LEU A 151 -8.35 -3.74 14.07
N SER A 152 -8.73 -4.99 13.80
CA SER A 152 -8.49 -5.65 12.50
C SER A 152 -9.06 -4.90 11.31
N GLY A 153 -10.18 -4.21 11.47
CA GLY A 153 -10.80 -3.40 10.40
C GLY A 153 -9.90 -2.27 9.88
N ASN A 154 -9.01 -1.72 10.72
CA ASN A 154 -8.14 -0.62 10.32
C ASN A 154 -7.09 -1.00 9.26
N VAL A 155 -6.79 -2.27 9.06
CA VAL A 155 -5.87 -2.70 7.98
C VAL A 155 -6.44 -2.44 6.59
N ILE A 156 -7.78 -2.31 6.47
CA ILE A 156 -8.47 -1.99 5.23
C ILE A 156 -8.09 -0.57 4.78
N ASP A 157 -8.25 0.42 5.68
CA ASP A 157 -7.95 1.83 5.38
C ASP A 157 -6.45 2.10 5.22
N LEU A 158 -5.61 1.30 5.90
CA LEU A 158 -4.16 1.40 5.78
C LEU A 158 -3.61 0.79 4.49
N CYS A 159 -4.35 -0.13 3.86
CA CYS A 159 -3.90 -0.78 2.64
C CYS A 159 -3.96 0.18 1.46
N PRO A 160 -2.82 0.51 0.80
CA PRO A 160 -2.80 1.48 -0.29
C PRO A 160 -3.35 0.95 -1.60
N VAL A 161 -3.73 -0.32 -1.64
CA VAL A 161 -4.20 -1.05 -2.82
C VAL A 161 -5.36 -1.97 -2.46
N GLY A 162 -6.04 -2.54 -3.43
CA GLY A 162 -7.17 -3.46 -3.23
C GLY A 162 -6.79 -4.87 -2.78
N ALA A 163 -5.68 -5.03 -2.06
CA ALA A 163 -5.28 -6.32 -1.49
C ALA A 163 -6.06 -6.67 -0.22
N LEU A 164 -6.37 -5.66 0.61
CA LEU A 164 -7.20 -5.77 1.80
C LEU A 164 -8.34 -4.77 1.67
N THR A 165 -9.57 -5.26 1.61
CA THR A 165 -10.77 -4.45 1.42
C THR A 165 -11.87 -4.86 2.40
N SER A 166 -12.90 -4.04 2.55
CA SER A 166 -14.03 -4.35 3.43
C SER A 166 -14.88 -5.47 2.85
N LYS A 167 -14.95 -6.60 3.53
CA LYS A 167 -15.77 -7.75 3.12
C LYS A 167 -17.29 -7.44 3.16
N PRO A 168 -17.82 -6.74 4.18
CA PRO A 168 -19.23 -6.34 4.20
C PRO A 168 -19.61 -5.31 3.13
N TYR A 169 -18.65 -4.52 2.64
CA TYR A 169 -18.87 -3.46 1.66
C TYR A 169 -18.51 -3.87 0.22
N GLN A 170 -17.99 -5.08 0.03
CA GLN A 170 -17.48 -5.56 -1.25
C GLN A 170 -18.48 -5.36 -2.39
N PHE A 171 -18.05 -4.69 -3.47
CA PHE A 171 -18.83 -4.42 -4.70
C PHE A 171 -20.13 -3.64 -4.51
N LYS A 172 -20.31 -2.89 -3.43
CA LYS A 172 -21.55 -2.12 -3.19
C LYS A 172 -21.59 -0.79 -3.91
N ALA A 173 -20.51 -0.02 -3.89
CA ALA A 173 -20.44 1.27 -4.54
C ALA A 173 -18.98 1.65 -4.87
N ARG A 174 -18.84 2.61 -5.78
CA ARG A 174 -17.56 3.23 -6.13
C ARG A 174 -17.39 4.56 -5.39
N PRO A 175 -16.13 5.03 -5.14
CA PRO A 175 -15.89 6.29 -4.41
C PRO A 175 -16.61 7.49 -5.01
N TRP A 176 -16.70 7.57 -6.33
CA TRP A 176 -17.40 8.67 -7.02
C TRP A 176 -18.93 8.61 -6.94
N GLU A 177 -19.51 7.48 -6.52
CA GLU A 177 -20.95 7.32 -6.31
C GLU A 177 -21.36 7.74 -4.89
N LEU A 178 -20.38 7.91 -3.98
CA LEU A 178 -20.64 8.21 -2.58
C LEU A 178 -20.88 9.72 -2.37
N LYS A 179 -21.82 10.03 -1.49
CA LYS A 179 -22.07 11.38 -1.00
C LYS A 179 -21.41 11.54 0.37
N ARG A 180 -20.55 12.54 0.51
CA ARG A 180 -19.96 12.91 1.81
C ARG A 180 -20.99 13.67 2.63
N THR A 181 -21.12 13.29 3.89
CA THR A 181 -21.98 13.96 4.87
C THR A 181 -21.24 14.01 6.18
N ASP A 182 -21.05 15.21 6.73
CA ASP A 182 -20.43 15.37 8.05
C ASP A 182 -21.32 14.73 9.10
N SER A 183 -20.73 13.91 9.95
CA SER A 183 -21.44 13.10 10.93
C SER A 183 -20.51 12.86 12.13
N ILE A 184 -21.08 12.35 13.21
CA ILE A 184 -20.33 11.90 14.39
C ILE A 184 -20.77 10.47 14.67
N ASP A 185 -19.82 9.56 14.90
CA ASP A 185 -20.11 8.19 15.27
C ASP A 185 -20.76 8.16 16.66
N ILE A 186 -21.98 7.60 16.74
CA ILE A 186 -22.71 7.49 18.01
C ILE A 186 -22.18 6.40 18.94
N PHE A 187 -21.33 5.51 18.44
CA PHE A 187 -20.71 4.42 19.21
C PHE A 187 -19.33 4.77 19.78
N ASP A 188 -18.82 5.94 19.41
CA ASP A 188 -17.49 6.42 19.84
C ASP A 188 -17.64 7.71 20.64
N SER A 189 -17.11 7.71 21.87
CA SER A 189 -17.09 8.88 22.75
C SER A 189 -15.97 9.88 22.42
N VAL A 190 -15.09 9.54 21.48
CA VAL A 190 -13.95 10.40 21.04
C VAL A 190 -14.37 11.32 19.89
N GLY A 191 -15.50 11.06 19.25
CA GLY A 191 -16.05 11.88 18.17
C GLY A 191 -15.44 11.58 16.81
N SER A 192 -15.20 10.29 16.51
CA SER A 192 -14.85 9.84 15.16
C SER A 192 -15.97 10.13 14.16
N ASN A 193 -15.61 10.27 12.87
CA ASN A 193 -16.55 10.48 11.76
C ASN A 193 -16.27 9.56 10.58
#